data_88c6280cf536fb8d8506988e599be388
#
_entry.id   88c6280cf536fb8d8506988e599be388
#
_cell.length_a   1.000
_cell.length_b   1.000
_cell.length_c   1.000
_cell.angle_alpha   90.00
_cell.angle_beta   90.00
_cell.angle_gamma   90.00
#
_symmetry.space_group_name_H-M   'P 1'
#
loop_
_entity.id
_entity.type
_entity.pdbx_description
1 polymer ?
#
loop_
_entity_poly.entity_id
_entity_poly.type
_entity_poly.pdbx_seq_one_letter_code
_entity_poly.pdbx_strand_id
1 'polypeptide(L)'
;MKKVLYEELLPEEFVQRMQEMPVAYLPLGTLEWHGPHMPLGADGIQSKELFVRVAEKVGGVVLPILFMGPDRVFHDHEKSFYGMDINTEGALHTYYVQQLKGSAYWLEKELFQDYLRSIFAQLSRAGVRIVVGHGHGPSIHAFQELTKEAEEKYGLRIFTAWTYAEDEKLKYQNDHAGANETSIVMAVRPDLVDFGQVKEDESNLIGIAGRHPVRDSSAAFGNEILEYTMLSLIHISEPTRRRGIS
;
A
#
# COMPACT_ATOMS: atom_id res chain seq x y z
N MET A 1 5.88 6.21 22.41
CA MET A 1 6.07 5.72 21.02
C MET A 1 7.31 6.36 20.42
N LYS A 2 8.13 5.62 19.73
CA LYS A 2 9.25 6.18 18.97
C LYS A 2 8.66 6.91 17.75
N LYS A 3 9.08 8.14 17.48
CA LYS A 3 8.72 8.83 16.25
C LYS A 3 9.29 8.07 15.05
N VAL A 4 8.47 7.65 14.14
CA VAL A 4 8.86 6.90 12.94
C VAL A 4 8.46 7.58 11.64
N LEU A 5 7.52 8.53 11.68
CA LEU A 5 7.08 9.29 10.52
C LEU A 5 8.15 10.31 10.15
N TYR A 6 8.61 10.27 8.90
CA TYR A 6 9.72 11.10 8.44
C TYR A 6 9.41 12.59 8.62
N GLU A 7 8.19 13.02 8.31
CA GLU A 7 7.73 14.39 8.44
C GLU A 7 7.68 14.92 9.89
N GLU A 8 7.79 14.04 10.89
CA GLU A 8 7.77 14.40 12.30
C GLU A 8 9.15 14.38 12.94
N LEU A 9 10.18 13.89 12.23
CA LEU A 9 11.53 13.77 12.77
C LEU A 9 12.26 15.12 12.74
N LEU A 10 12.98 15.39 13.81
CA LEU A 10 14.02 16.42 13.78
C LEU A 10 15.24 15.92 12.96
N PRO A 11 16.05 16.84 12.38
CA PRO A 11 17.20 16.44 11.58
C PRO A 11 18.13 15.40 12.23
N GLU A 12 18.46 15.59 13.51
CA GLU A 12 19.34 14.67 14.25
C GLU A 12 18.66 13.31 14.51
N GLU A 13 17.35 13.29 14.76
CA GLU A 13 16.57 12.06 14.92
C GLU A 13 16.58 11.24 13.62
N PHE A 14 16.48 11.91 12.46
CA PHE A 14 16.59 11.27 11.16
C PHE A 14 17.98 10.69 10.92
N VAL A 15 19.03 11.47 11.17
CA VAL A 15 20.42 11.00 11.00
C VAL A 15 20.69 9.77 11.85
N GLN A 16 20.30 9.79 13.12
CA GLN A 16 20.45 8.64 14.01
C GLN A 16 19.72 7.41 13.49
N ARG A 17 18.47 7.55 13.01
CA ARG A 17 17.71 6.44 12.44
C ARG A 17 18.38 5.83 11.21
N MET A 18 18.92 6.67 10.33
CA MET A 18 19.62 6.19 9.13
C MET A 18 20.93 5.46 9.48
N GLN A 19 21.61 5.84 10.56
CA GLN A 19 22.77 5.12 11.06
C GLN A 19 22.40 3.75 11.66
N GLU A 20 21.27 3.69 12.36
CA GLU A 20 20.79 2.46 12.99
C GLU A 20 20.15 1.49 11.96
N MET A 21 19.32 2.01 11.06
CA MET A 21 18.57 1.24 10.07
C MET A 21 18.24 2.11 8.84
N PRO A 22 19.06 2.04 7.77
CA PRO A 22 18.90 2.89 6.58
C PRO A 22 17.77 2.40 5.64
N VAL A 23 16.58 2.22 6.19
CA VAL A 23 15.37 1.75 5.51
C VAL A 23 14.30 2.85 5.49
N ALA A 24 13.73 3.10 4.32
CA ALA A 24 12.54 3.92 4.15
C ALA A 24 11.36 3.04 3.72
N TYR A 25 10.23 3.22 4.39
CA TYR A 25 8.98 2.54 4.07
C TYR A 25 8.07 3.52 3.32
N LEU A 26 7.66 3.15 2.11
CA LEU A 26 6.90 3.99 1.19
C LEU A 26 5.47 3.48 1.05
N PRO A 27 4.49 4.08 1.76
CA PRO A 27 3.09 3.77 1.55
C PRO A 27 2.62 4.31 0.20
N LEU A 28 2.16 3.42 -0.67
CA LEU A 28 1.64 3.74 -1.99
C LEU A 28 0.13 3.57 -1.99
N GLY A 29 -0.58 4.63 -2.26
CA GLY A 29 -2.02 4.62 -2.30
C GLY A 29 -2.57 4.99 -3.66
N THR A 30 -3.83 5.25 -3.63
CA THR A 30 -4.64 6.00 -4.58
C THR A 30 -5.86 6.51 -3.82
N LEU A 31 -6.70 7.32 -4.44
CA LEU A 31 -8.02 7.65 -3.94
C LEU A 31 -9.04 7.02 -4.89
N GLU A 32 -9.43 5.79 -4.60
CA GLU A 32 -10.35 5.03 -5.42
C GLU A 32 -11.49 4.41 -4.60
N TRP A 33 -12.47 3.92 -5.32
CA TRP A 33 -13.62 3.26 -4.72
C TRP A 33 -13.24 1.90 -4.12
N HIS A 34 -13.51 1.74 -2.83
CA HIS A 34 -13.32 0.49 -2.06
C HIS A 34 -14.67 0.01 -1.51
N GLY A 35 -15.63 -0.22 -2.39
CA GLY A 35 -16.99 -0.51 -1.98
C GLY A 35 -17.67 0.69 -1.29
N PRO A 36 -18.92 0.55 -0.86
CA PRO A 36 -19.63 1.62 -0.17
C PRO A 36 -19.19 1.79 1.29
N HIS A 37 -18.48 0.85 1.87
CA HIS A 37 -18.22 0.68 3.30
C HIS A 37 -16.82 1.07 3.74
N MET A 38 -15.89 1.31 2.81
CA MET A 38 -14.50 1.63 3.11
C MET A 38 -14.09 3.02 2.63
N PRO A 39 -13.02 3.60 3.20
CA PRO A 39 -12.54 4.91 2.78
C PRO A 39 -11.86 4.84 1.41
N LEU A 40 -11.96 5.92 0.63
CA LEU A 40 -11.31 6.02 -0.68
C LEU A 40 -9.79 5.88 -0.64
N GLY A 41 -9.17 6.17 0.49
CA GLY A 41 -7.72 6.06 0.67
C GLY A 41 -7.26 4.78 1.39
N ALA A 42 -8.04 3.71 1.35
CA ALA A 42 -7.79 2.47 2.10
C ALA A 42 -6.37 1.95 1.92
N ASP A 43 -5.89 1.79 0.69
CA ASP A 43 -4.53 1.32 0.37
C ASP A 43 -3.43 2.08 1.09
N GLY A 44 -3.45 3.41 0.99
CA GLY A 44 -2.44 4.25 1.62
C GLY A 44 -2.52 4.22 3.14
N ILE A 45 -3.74 4.21 3.69
CA ILE A 45 -3.99 4.20 5.13
C ILE A 45 -3.48 2.89 5.74
N GLN A 46 -3.90 1.74 5.21
CA GLN A 46 -3.45 0.43 5.73
C GLN A 46 -1.94 0.26 5.60
N SER A 47 -1.36 0.72 4.50
CA SER A 47 0.08 0.63 4.25
C SER A 47 0.89 1.48 5.22
N LYS A 48 0.45 2.70 5.49
CA LYS A 48 1.09 3.57 6.48
C LYS A 48 1.07 2.93 7.87
N GLU A 49 -0.07 2.41 8.31
CA GLU A 49 -0.20 1.79 9.63
C GLU A 49 0.63 0.50 9.76
N LEU A 50 0.67 -0.33 8.72
CA LEU A 50 1.59 -1.48 8.66
C LEU A 50 3.03 -1.03 8.85
N PHE A 51 3.48 -0.04 8.09
CA PHE A 51 4.85 0.44 8.13
C PHE A 51 5.22 1.14 9.43
N VAL A 52 4.28 1.82 10.07
CA VAL A 52 4.49 2.36 11.43
C VAL A 52 4.81 1.24 12.40
N ARG A 53 4.01 0.16 12.42
CA ARG A 53 4.24 -1.00 13.28
C ARG A 53 5.60 -1.66 13.00
N VAL A 54 5.99 -1.78 11.72
CA VAL A 54 7.30 -2.32 11.32
C VAL A 54 8.44 -1.41 11.81
N ALA A 55 8.37 -0.11 11.52
CA ALA A 55 9.41 0.86 11.86
C ALA A 55 9.60 1.05 13.38
N GLU A 56 8.53 0.94 14.16
CA GLU A 56 8.61 0.93 15.63
C GLU A 56 9.38 -0.28 16.16
N LYS A 57 9.25 -1.43 15.50
CA LYS A 57 9.83 -2.71 15.92
C LYS A 57 11.27 -2.88 15.44
N VAL A 58 11.58 -2.54 14.19
CA VAL A 58 12.88 -2.82 13.58
C VAL A 58 13.71 -1.59 13.23
N GLY A 59 13.12 -0.40 13.23
CA GLY A 59 13.79 0.84 12.83
C GLY A 59 13.46 1.28 11.41
N GLY A 60 14.17 2.28 10.91
CA GLY A 60 13.89 2.94 9.65
C GLY A 60 12.89 4.09 9.78
N VAL A 61 12.42 4.64 8.69
CA VAL A 61 11.48 5.77 8.64
C VAL A 61 10.31 5.46 7.72
N VAL A 62 9.12 5.94 8.07
CA VAL A 62 7.92 5.85 7.24
C VAL A 62 7.75 7.16 6.49
N LEU A 63 7.71 7.09 5.17
CA LEU A 63 7.51 8.24 4.30
C LEU A 63 6.04 8.66 4.28
N PRO A 64 5.74 9.93 3.93
CA PRO A 64 4.38 10.36 3.65
C PRO A 64 3.70 9.48 2.59
N ILE A 65 2.39 9.26 2.73
CA ILE A 65 1.62 8.47 1.77
C ILE A 65 1.66 9.16 0.39
N LEU A 66 1.95 8.39 -0.65
CA LEU A 66 1.74 8.82 -2.02
C LEU A 66 0.37 8.33 -2.50
N PHE A 67 -0.63 9.21 -2.44
CA PHE A 67 -1.97 8.88 -2.94
C PHE A 67 -2.10 9.00 -4.46
N MET A 68 -1.19 9.70 -5.13
CA MET A 68 -1.17 9.78 -6.59
C MET A 68 -0.44 8.59 -7.17
N GLY A 69 -1.11 7.82 -8.02
CA GLY A 69 -0.54 6.64 -8.66
C GLY A 69 -1.25 6.26 -9.96
N PRO A 70 -0.68 5.36 -10.76
CA PRO A 70 -1.28 4.87 -11.99
C PRO A 70 -2.38 3.86 -11.68
N ASP A 71 -3.29 3.69 -12.65
CA ASP A 71 -4.22 2.58 -12.69
C ASP A 71 -4.57 2.22 -14.14
N ARG A 72 -5.42 1.22 -14.31
CA ARG A 72 -6.01 0.90 -15.60
C ARG A 72 -6.86 2.06 -16.07
N VAL A 73 -6.78 2.37 -17.34
CA VAL A 73 -7.58 3.41 -17.97
C VAL A 73 -8.34 2.83 -19.13
N PHE A 74 -9.62 3.19 -19.23
CA PHE A 74 -10.46 2.92 -20.38
C PHE A 74 -11.09 4.22 -20.85
N HIS A 75 -11.03 4.47 -22.14
CA HIS A 75 -11.64 5.64 -22.78
C HIS A 75 -12.83 5.23 -23.61
N ASP A 76 -13.97 5.86 -23.36
CA ASP A 76 -15.17 5.75 -24.20
C ASP A 76 -15.67 7.15 -24.55
N HIS A 77 -15.54 7.51 -25.83
CA HIS A 77 -15.81 8.86 -26.34
C HIS A 77 -15.08 9.95 -25.53
N GLU A 78 -15.82 10.83 -24.88
CA GLU A 78 -15.26 11.94 -24.07
C GLU A 78 -15.02 11.57 -22.61
N LYS A 79 -15.29 10.33 -22.21
CA LYS A 79 -15.18 9.88 -20.82
C LYS A 79 -13.97 8.98 -20.62
N SER A 80 -13.30 9.21 -19.49
CA SER A 80 -12.25 8.32 -19.00
C SER A 80 -12.74 7.59 -17.75
N PHE A 81 -12.38 6.33 -17.65
CA PHE A 81 -12.69 5.44 -16.55
C PHE A 81 -11.39 4.88 -15.99
N TYR A 82 -11.27 4.83 -14.69
CA TYR A 82 -10.04 4.46 -14.00
C TYR A 82 -10.30 3.38 -12.94
N GLY A 83 -9.38 2.43 -12.83
CA GLY A 83 -9.41 1.44 -11.76
C GLY A 83 -10.74 0.72 -11.64
N MET A 84 -11.39 0.88 -10.51
CA MET A 84 -12.67 0.23 -10.20
C MET A 84 -13.89 0.82 -10.91
N ASP A 85 -13.76 1.91 -11.67
CA ASP A 85 -14.80 2.33 -12.63
C ASP A 85 -15.06 1.25 -13.68
N ILE A 86 -14.02 0.45 -13.94
CA ILE A 86 -14.01 -0.64 -14.91
C ILE A 86 -14.29 -1.94 -14.16
N ASN A 87 -15.36 -2.64 -14.54
CA ASN A 87 -15.66 -3.95 -13.97
C ASN A 87 -14.46 -4.89 -14.12
N THR A 88 -14.01 -5.48 -13.02
CA THR A 88 -12.82 -6.34 -13.01
C THR A 88 -13.18 -7.81 -13.04
N GLU A 89 -12.33 -8.61 -13.68
CA GLU A 89 -12.33 -10.06 -13.49
C GLU A 89 -12.12 -10.36 -11.98
N GLY A 90 -12.99 -11.20 -11.40
CA GLY A 90 -12.99 -11.48 -9.97
C GLY A 90 -13.76 -10.47 -9.11
N ALA A 91 -14.47 -9.50 -9.71
CA ALA A 91 -15.41 -8.68 -8.97
C ALA A 91 -16.46 -9.55 -8.25
N LEU A 92 -16.76 -9.19 -7.00
CA LEU A 92 -17.76 -9.92 -6.21
C LEU A 92 -19.16 -9.82 -6.86
N HIS A 93 -19.46 -8.67 -7.44
CA HIS A 93 -20.68 -8.42 -8.21
C HIS A 93 -20.31 -7.79 -9.55
N THR A 94 -20.92 -8.29 -10.62
CA THR A 94 -20.78 -7.69 -11.95
C THR A 94 -21.54 -6.38 -12.01
N TYR A 95 -20.90 -5.33 -12.51
CA TYR A 95 -21.51 -4.02 -12.72
C TYR A 95 -21.07 -3.42 -14.06
N TYR A 96 -21.82 -2.47 -14.57
CA TYR A 96 -21.46 -1.78 -15.80
C TYR A 96 -20.35 -0.77 -15.54
N VAL A 97 -19.49 -0.55 -16.55
CA VAL A 97 -18.50 0.52 -16.55
C VAL A 97 -19.18 1.85 -16.27
N GLN A 98 -18.77 2.53 -15.22
CA GLN A 98 -19.35 3.78 -14.77
C GLN A 98 -18.35 4.57 -13.94
N GLN A 99 -18.40 5.90 -13.98
CA GLN A 99 -17.58 6.73 -13.12
C GLN A 99 -18.09 6.64 -11.66
N LEU A 100 -17.34 5.97 -10.82
CA LEU A 100 -17.63 5.85 -9.39
C LEU A 100 -17.25 7.15 -8.68
N LYS A 101 -18.22 7.74 -7.98
CA LYS A 101 -18.05 9.05 -7.36
C LYS A 101 -17.02 9.00 -6.24
N GLY A 102 -16.07 9.94 -6.28
CA GLY A 102 -15.06 10.10 -5.26
C GLY A 102 -13.68 9.55 -5.64
N SER A 103 -13.62 8.61 -6.61
CA SER A 103 -12.33 8.19 -7.16
C SER A 103 -11.65 9.34 -7.89
N ALA A 104 -10.38 9.55 -7.61
CA ALA A 104 -9.58 10.62 -8.20
C ALA A 104 -8.08 10.41 -7.95
N TYR A 105 -7.26 11.39 -8.30
CA TYR A 105 -5.85 11.42 -7.97
C TYR A 105 -4.96 10.49 -8.80
N TRP A 106 -5.39 10.20 -10.02
CA TRP A 106 -4.63 9.36 -10.94
C TRP A 106 -3.45 10.10 -11.56
N LEU A 107 -2.36 9.37 -11.81
CA LEU A 107 -1.23 9.79 -12.62
C LEU A 107 -0.99 8.81 -13.74
N GLU A 108 -0.52 9.31 -14.89
CA GLU A 108 0.08 8.45 -15.90
C GLU A 108 1.29 7.69 -15.32
N LYS A 109 1.46 6.42 -15.71
CA LYS A 109 2.50 5.55 -15.16
C LYS A 109 3.91 6.15 -15.29
N GLU A 110 4.23 6.72 -16.43
CA GLU A 110 5.53 7.34 -16.70
C GLU A 110 5.79 8.54 -15.77
N LEU A 111 4.78 9.38 -15.56
CA LEU A 111 4.88 10.53 -14.65
C LEU A 111 5.05 10.08 -13.20
N PHE A 112 4.33 9.04 -12.78
CA PHE A 112 4.49 8.44 -11.45
C PHE A 112 5.89 7.87 -11.27
N GLN A 113 6.43 7.16 -12.27
CA GLN A 113 7.80 6.64 -12.23
C GLN A 113 8.85 7.76 -12.19
N ASP A 114 8.65 8.88 -12.91
CA ASP A 114 9.54 10.05 -12.83
C ASP A 114 9.51 10.69 -11.44
N TYR A 115 8.34 10.72 -10.81
CA TYR A 115 8.20 11.16 -9.43
C TYR A 115 8.97 10.24 -8.46
N LEU A 116 8.85 8.91 -8.63
CA LEU A 116 9.61 7.94 -7.83
C LEU A 116 11.13 8.09 -8.05
N ARG A 117 11.60 8.31 -9.28
CA ARG A 117 13.02 8.57 -9.57
C ARG A 117 13.54 9.78 -8.81
N SER A 118 12.74 10.83 -8.74
CA SER A 118 13.08 12.05 -7.98
C SER A 118 13.18 11.76 -6.47
N ILE A 119 12.26 10.96 -5.93
CA ILE A 119 12.29 10.53 -4.53
C ILE A 119 13.54 9.66 -4.27
N PHE A 120 13.82 8.68 -5.13
CA PHE A 120 14.97 7.78 -4.98
C PHE A 120 16.30 8.54 -4.94
N ALA A 121 16.48 9.53 -5.82
CA ALA A 121 17.65 10.38 -5.81
C ALA A 121 17.86 11.09 -4.47
N GLN A 122 16.77 11.62 -3.88
CA GLN A 122 16.84 12.32 -2.60
C GLN A 122 17.01 11.37 -1.42
N LEU A 123 16.35 10.23 -1.41
CA LEU A 123 16.51 9.19 -0.37
C LEU A 123 17.94 8.64 -0.34
N SER A 124 18.51 8.34 -1.51
CA SER A 124 19.92 7.93 -1.63
C SER A 124 20.86 8.97 -1.07
N ARG A 125 20.67 10.25 -1.43
CA ARG A 125 21.44 11.38 -0.86
C ARG A 125 21.30 11.47 0.66
N ALA A 126 20.12 11.18 1.19
CA ALA A 126 19.84 11.24 2.63
C ALA A 126 20.39 10.03 3.42
N GLY A 127 21.00 9.07 2.75
CA GLY A 127 21.63 7.90 3.40
C GLY A 127 20.77 6.65 3.44
N VAL A 128 19.55 6.67 2.89
CA VAL A 128 18.71 5.46 2.73
C VAL A 128 19.44 4.45 1.82
N ARG A 129 19.28 3.17 2.10
CA ARG A 129 19.82 2.05 1.30
C ARG A 129 18.76 1.08 0.82
N ILE A 130 17.64 1.03 1.53
CA ILE A 130 16.52 0.13 1.21
C ILE A 130 15.24 0.95 1.20
N VAL A 131 14.41 0.74 0.19
CA VAL A 131 13.04 1.28 0.13
C VAL A 131 12.07 0.11 0.01
N VAL A 132 11.07 0.08 0.89
CA VAL A 132 10.03 -0.95 0.89
C VAL A 132 8.71 -0.31 0.53
N GLY A 133 8.09 -0.75 -0.58
CA GLY A 133 6.78 -0.28 -1.02
C GLY A 133 5.66 -1.25 -0.62
N HIS A 134 4.49 -0.72 -0.30
CA HIS A 134 3.24 -1.46 -0.08
C HIS A 134 2.04 -0.58 -0.39
N GLY A 135 0.94 -1.16 -0.86
CA GLY A 135 -0.33 -0.47 -1.10
C GLY A 135 -0.98 -0.84 -2.42
N HIS A 136 -1.50 0.16 -3.11
CA HIS A 136 -2.23 0.05 -4.36
C HIS A 136 -1.50 -0.77 -5.43
N GLY A 137 -2.17 -1.79 -5.99
CA GLY A 137 -1.57 -2.77 -6.89
C GLY A 137 -0.82 -2.18 -8.08
N PRO A 138 -1.47 -1.38 -8.94
CA PRO A 138 -0.81 -0.73 -10.08
C PRO A 138 0.37 0.15 -9.68
N SER A 139 0.30 0.86 -8.55
CA SER A 139 1.42 1.67 -8.03
C SER A 139 2.59 0.78 -7.60
N ILE A 140 2.32 -0.36 -6.97
CA ILE A 140 3.34 -1.36 -6.60
C ILE A 140 4.01 -1.95 -7.85
N HIS A 141 3.26 -2.29 -8.88
CA HIS A 141 3.83 -2.79 -10.13
C HIS A 141 4.74 -1.75 -10.79
N ALA A 142 4.28 -0.50 -10.90
CA ALA A 142 5.10 0.58 -11.46
C ALA A 142 6.37 0.85 -10.64
N PHE A 143 6.31 0.71 -9.31
CA PHE A 143 7.45 0.79 -8.42
C PHE A 143 8.42 -0.38 -8.64
N GLN A 144 7.94 -1.61 -8.74
CA GLN A 144 8.77 -2.80 -8.97
C GLN A 144 9.52 -2.76 -10.30
N GLU A 145 8.94 -2.20 -11.35
CA GLU A 145 9.60 -2.03 -12.65
C GLU A 145 10.89 -1.21 -12.55
N LEU A 146 11.03 -0.37 -11.53
CA LEU A 146 12.21 0.45 -11.29
C LEU A 146 13.33 -0.25 -10.49
N THR A 147 13.18 -1.52 -10.11
CA THR A 147 14.13 -2.23 -9.23
C THR A 147 15.58 -2.17 -9.73
N LYS A 148 15.81 -2.50 -11.00
CA LYS A 148 17.14 -2.46 -11.59
C LYS A 148 17.69 -1.05 -11.67
N GLU A 149 16.89 -0.09 -12.10
CA GLU A 149 17.30 1.32 -12.18
C GLU A 149 17.63 1.89 -10.81
N ALA A 150 16.83 1.55 -9.79
CA ALA A 150 17.04 2.01 -8.42
C ALA A 150 18.41 1.55 -7.87
N GLU A 151 18.81 0.30 -8.15
CA GLU A 151 20.09 -0.25 -7.73
C GLU A 151 21.25 0.37 -8.52
N GLU A 152 21.17 0.39 -9.85
CA GLU A 152 22.27 0.84 -10.71
C GLU A 152 22.52 2.36 -10.61
N LYS A 153 21.47 3.16 -10.52
CA LYS A 153 21.56 4.63 -10.60
C LYS A 153 21.63 5.31 -9.23
N TYR A 154 20.94 4.76 -8.25
CA TYR A 154 20.79 5.40 -6.94
C TYR A 154 21.42 4.58 -5.79
N GLY A 155 21.86 3.35 -6.04
CA GLY A 155 22.39 2.46 -5.02
C GLY A 155 21.33 2.02 -4.00
N LEU A 156 20.06 2.02 -4.40
CA LEU A 156 18.92 1.65 -3.57
C LEU A 156 18.45 0.25 -3.92
N ARG A 157 18.29 -0.60 -2.92
CA ARG A 157 17.57 -1.86 -3.06
C ARG A 157 16.09 -1.61 -2.75
N ILE A 158 15.20 -1.96 -3.68
CA ILE A 158 13.76 -1.80 -3.46
C ILE A 158 13.08 -3.16 -3.33
N PHE A 159 12.08 -3.23 -2.43
CA PHE A 159 11.30 -4.42 -2.14
C PHE A 159 9.82 -4.05 -2.01
N THR A 160 8.96 -5.06 -2.16
CA THR A 160 7.54 -4.92 -1.85
C THR A 160 7.15 -5.95 -0.80
N ALA A 161 6.18 -5.62 0.04
CA ALA A 161 5.65 -6.55 1.02
C ALA A 161 4.96 -7.76 0.35
N TRP A 162 4.41 -7.56 -0.83
CA TRP A 162 3.70 -8.58 -1.58
C TRP A 162 4.57 -9.75 -2.05
N THR A 163 5.85 -9.51 -2.32
CA THR A 163 6.78 -10.54 -2.79
C THR A 163 6.92 -11.71 -1.80
N TYR A 164 6.55 -11.49 -0.53
CA TYR A 164 6.71 -12.47 0.54
C TYR A 164 5.37 -12.94 1.13
N ALA A 165 4.26 -12.30 0.77
CA ALA A 165 2.92 -12.61 1.27
C ALA A 165 2.14 -13.62 0.38
N GLU A 166 2.70 -14.03 -0.76
CA GLU A 166 2.08 -14.99 -1.69
C GLU A 166 2.18 -16.45 -1.23
N ASP A 167 2.19 -16.71 0.06
CA ASP A 167 2.11 -18.09 0.55
C ASP A 167 0.64 -18.53 0.60
N GLU A 168 0.23 -19.28 -0.42
CA GLU A 168 -1.12 -19.86 -0.53
C GLU A 168 -1.56 -20.66 0.69
N LYS A 169 -0.60 -21.11 1.53
CA LYS A 169 -0.89 -21.87 2.76
C LYS A 169 -1.57 -21.04 3.84
N LEU A 170 -1.53 -19.72 3.74
CA LEU A 170 -1.92 -18.81 4.82
C LEU A 170 -3.35 -18.30 4.74
N LYS A 171 -4.15 -18.74 3.79
CA LYS A 171 -5.55 -18.28 3.60
C LYS A 171 -5.72 -16.76 3.35
N TYR A 172 -4.63 -16.00 3.36
CA TYR A 172 -4.65 -14.57 3.09
C TYR A 172 -4.60 -14.36 1.58
N GLN A 173 -5.63 -13.76 1.05
CA GLN A 173 -5.74 -13.48 -0.37
C GLN A 173 -5.66 -11.98 -0.57
N ASN A 174 -4.95 -11.57 -1.61
CA ASN A 174 -5.08 -10.20 -2.09
C ASN A 174 -6.50 -10.05 -2.64
N ASP A 175 -7.25 -9.15 -2.05
CA ASP A 175 -8.55 -8.74 -2.55
C ASP A 175 -8.57 -7.20 -2.67
N HIS A 176 -9.60 -6.65 -3.27
CA HIS A 176 -9.85 -5.23 -3.31
C HIS A 176 -11.17 -4.95 -2.62
N ALA A 177 -11.14 -4.25 -1.51
CA ALA A 177 -12.28 -3.97 -0.65
C ALA A 177 -13.05 -5.23 -0.18
N GLY A 178 -12.45 -6.40 -0.30
CA GLY A 178 -13.02 -7.67 0.16
C GLY A 178 -12.81 -7.91 1.65
N ALA A 179 -13.00 -9.16 2.08
CA ALA A 179 -12.93 -9.49 3.49
C ALA A 179 -11.55 -9.25 4.10
N ASN A 180 -10.46 -9.49 3.34
CA ASN A 180 -9.10 -9.33 3.86
C ASN A 180 -8.76 -7.85 4.04
N GLU A 181 -8.92 -7.05 2.99
CA GLU A 181 -8.58 -5.64 3.04
C GLU A 181 -9.47 -4.87 4.02
N THR A 182 -10.78 -5.15 4.03
CA THR A 182 -11.69 -4.59 5.01
C THR A 182 -11.27 -4.94 6.44
N SER A 183 -10.82 -6.19 6.70
CA SER A 183 -10.33 -6.61 8.00
C SER A 183 -9.08 -5.82 8.43
N ILE A 184 -8.16 -5.57 7.51
CA ILE A 184 -6.96 -4.76 7.79
C ILE A 184 -7.36 -3.34 8.20
N VAL A 185 -8.25 -2.70 7.44
CA VAL A 185 -8.72 -1.34 7.77
C VAL A 185 -9.47 -1.33 9.12
N MET A 186 -10.30 -2.33 9.40
CA MET A 186 -10.94 -2.49 10.73
C MET A 186 -9.92 -2.63 11.86
N ALA A 187 -8.77 -3.27 11.62
CA ALA A 187 -7.74 -3.46 12.64
C ALA A 187 -6.93 -2.19 12.93
N VAL A 188 -6.79 -1.29 11.95
CA VAL A 188 -5.96 -0.08 12.08
C VAL A 188 -6.79 1.20 12.22
N ARG A 189 -7.92 1.28 11.57
CA ARG A 189 -8.82 2.44 11.55
C ARG A 189 -10.29 2.00 11.51
N PRO A 190 -10.81 1.36 12.57
CA PRO A 190 -12.20 0.88 12.62
C PRO A 190 -13.23 2.00 12.45
N ASP A 191 -12.86 3.23 12.76
CA ASP A 191 -13.66 4.44 12.58
C ASP A 191 -13.94 4.78 11.10
N LEU A 192 -13.21 4.18 10.15
CA LEU A 192 -13.36 4.41 8.72
C LEU A 192 -14.15 3.32 7.98
N VAL A 193 -14.59 2.27 8.65
CA VAL A 193 -15.39 1.19 8.06
C VAL A 193 -16.83 1.29 8.56
N ASP A 194 -17.77 1.42 7.64
CA ASP A 194 -19.20 1.55 7.96
C ASP A 194 -20.06 0.57 7.17
N PHE A 195 -20.33 -0.59 7.77
CA PHE A 195 -21.22 -1.59 7.17
C PHE A 195 -22.70 -1.13 7.07
N GLY A 196 -23.08 -0.03 7.72
CA GLY A 196 -24.38 0.59 7.55
C GLY A 196 -24.62 1.13 6.14
N GLN A 197 -23.54 1.36 5.38
CA GLN A 197 -23.62 1.76 3.97
C GLN A 197 -23.87 0.58 3.02
N VAL A 198 -23.75 -0.66 3.49
CA VAL A 198 -24.02 -1.88 2.71
C VAL A 198 -25.52 -2.20 2.82
N LYS A 199 -26.21 -2.21 1.69
CA LYS A 199 -27.62 -2.59 1.66
C LYS A 199 -27.83 -4.03 2.10
N GLU A 200 -28.99 -4.34 2.66
CA GLU A 200 -29.32 -5.70 3.13
C GLU A 200 -29.26 -6.75 2.01
N ASP A 201 -29.68 -6.37 0.81
CA ASP A 201 -29.66 -7.22 -0.39
C ASP A 201 -28.30 -7.21 -1.11
N GLU A 202 -27.31 -6.54 -0.54
CA GLU A 202 -25.96 -6.36 -1.10
C GLU A 202 -25.90 -5.78 -2.53
N SER A 203 -27.00 -5.22 -3.03
CA SER A 203 -27.11 -4.70 -4.41
C SER A 203 -26.15 -3.54 -4.72
N ASN A 204 -25.55 -2.92 -3.71
CA ASN A 204 -24.60 -1.83 -3.85
C ASN A 204 -23.13 -2.22 -3.59
N LEU A 205 -22.83 -3.51 -3.49
CA LEU A 205 -21.45 -4.02 -3.37
C LEU A 205 -20.76 -4.01 -4.75
N ILE A 206 -20.55 -2.82 -5.29
CA ILE A 206 -19.75 -2.59 -6.50
C ILE A 206 -18.35 -2.11 -6.14
N GLY A 207 -17.40 -2.27 -7.05
CA GLY A 207 -16.01 -1.89 -6.80
C GLY A 207 -15.34 -2.75 -5.73
N ILE A 208 -15.68 -4.04 -5.67
CA ILE A 208 -15.13 -5.02 -4.74
C ILE A 208 -14.69 -6.23 -5.55
N ALA A 209 -13.45 -6.65 -5.37
CA ALA A 209 -12.91 -7.88 -5.95
C ALA A 209 -12.33 -8.78 -4.85
N GLY A 210 -12.72 -10.05 -4.85
CA GLY A 210 -12.29 -11.00 -3.82
C GLY A 210 -13.13 -12.27 -3.84
N ARG A 211 -12.78 -13.22 -2.98
CA ARG A 211 -13.46 -14.53 -2.91
C ARG A 211 -14.38 -14.66 -1.69
N HIS A 212 -14.19 -13.82 -0.69
CA HIS A 212 -14.93 -13.90 0.57
C HIS A 212 -15.87 -12.71 0.73
N PRO A 213 -17.08 -12.94 1.25
CA PRO A 213 -18.02 -11.88 1.54
C PRO A 213 -17.42 -10.81 2.46
N VAL A 214 -17.70 -9.54 2.18
CA VAL A 214 -17.18 -8.43 3.01
C VAL A 214 -17.66 -8.51 4.46
N ARG A 215 -18.79 -9.15 4.72
CA ARG A 215 -19.33 -9.35 6.07
C ARG A 215 -18.56 -10.36 6.91
N ASP A 216 -17.66 -11.14 6.30
CA ASP A 216 -16.75 -12.05 7.01
C ASP A 216 -15.54 -11.30 7.60
N SER A 217 -15.45 -10.00 7.38
CA SER A 217 -14.36 -9.17 7.88
C SER A 217 -14.38 -9.02 9.39
N SER A 218 -13.20 -8.96 9.99
CA SER A 218 -13.06 -8.65 11.41
C SER A 218 -11.71 -8.02 11.73
N ALA A 219 -11.67 -7.16 12.74
CA ALA A 219 -10.43 -6.55 13.22
C ALA A 219 -9.43 -7.62 13.73
N ALA A 220 -9.92 -8.74 14.29
CA ALA A 220 -9.07 -9.85 14.73
C ALA A 220 -8.33 -10.46 13.54
N PHE A 221 -9.03 -10.79 12.47
CA PHE A 221 -8.44 -11.31 11.24
C PHE A 221 -7.48 -10.31 10.58
N GLY A 222 -7.83 -9.02 10.56
CA GLY A 222 -6.94 -7.97 10.07
C GLY A 222 -5.63 -7.86 10.84
N ASN A 223 -5.66 -8.04 12.18
CA ASN A 223 -4.44 -8.09 12.98
C ASN A 223 -3.57 -9.31 12.66
N GLU A 224 -4.17 -10.50 12.42
CA GLU A 224 -3.41 -11.68 11.98
C GLU A 224 -2.68 -11.43 10.66
N ILE A 225 -3.37 -10.83 9.66
CA ILE A 225 -2.77 -10.47 8.37
C ILE A 225 -1.60 -9.49 8.56
N LEU A 226 -1.80 -8.44 9.37
CA LEU A 226 -0.77 -7.45 9.66
C LEU A 226 0.45 -8.04 10.36
N GLU A 227 0.25 -8.91 11.35
CA GLU A 227 1.34 -9.60 12.05
C GLU A 227 2.13 -10.48 11.10
N TYR A 228 1.45 -11.24 10.25
CA TYR A 228 2.10 -12.08 9.25
C TYR A 228 2.92 -11.26 8.25
N THR A 229 2.33 -10.20 7.67
CA THR A 229 3.02 -9.32 6.73
C THR A 229 4.22 -8.63 7.39
N MET A 230 4.06 -8.20 8.64
CA MET A 230 5.15 -7.61 9.41
C MET A 230 6.31 -8.58 9.63
N LEU A 231 6.04 -9.86 9.97
CA LEU A 231 7.09 -10.87 10.13
C LEU A 231 7.87 -11.09 8.84
N SER A 232 7.18 -11.14 7.70
CA SER A 232 7.82 -11.25 6.38
C SER A 232 8.75 -10.06 6.11
N LEU A 233 8.32 -8.83 6.44
CA LEU A 233 9.12 -7.61 6.27
C LEU A 233 10.33 -7.55 7.22
N ILE A 234 10.24 -8.10 8.41
CA ILE A 234 11.36 -8.19 9.36
C ILE A 234 12.48 -9.04 8.78
N HIS A 235 12.18 -10.14 8.12
CA HIS A 235 13.19 -10.99 7.47
C HIS A 235 13.95 -10.27 6.35
N ILE A 236 13.35 -9.31 5.66
CA ILE A 236 14.04 -8.47 4.66
C ILE A 236 15.08 -7.56 5.34
N SER A 237 14.80 -7.08 6.53
CA SER A 237 15.65 -6.12 7.25
C SER A 237 16.77 -6.77 8.07
N GLU A 238 16.66 -8.04 8.46
CA GLU A 238 17.67 -8.75 9.27
C GLU A 238 19.07 -8.85 8.65
N PRO A 239 19.26 -9.13 7.34
CA PRO A 239 20.59 -9.17 6.73
C PRO A 239 21.34 -7.82 6.79
N THR A 240 20.60 -6.72 6.80
CA THR A 240 21.15 -5.36 6.91
C THR A 240 21.69 -5.09 8.32
N ARG A 241 21.03 -5.64 9.32
CA ARG A 241 21.42 -5.51 10.73
C ARG A 241 22.65 -6.35 11.10
N ARG A 242 22.84 -7.51 10.45
CA ARG A 242 23.98 -8.43 10.70
C ARG A 242 25.24 -8.08 9.93
N ARG A 243 25.14 -7.39 8.81
CA ARG A 243 26.29 -6.84 8.08
C ARG A 243 26.52 -5.42 8.60
N GLY A 244 27.11 -5.35 9.82
CA GLY A 244 27.63 -4.09 10.32
C GLY A 244 28.48 -3.46 9.21
N ILE A 245 28.12 -2.24 8.86
CA ILE A 245 28.73 -1.45 7.80
C ILE A 245 30.21 -1.29 8.19
N SER A 246 31.07 -2.04 7.52
CA SER A 246 32.52 -1.73 7.44
C SER A 246 32.74 -0.83 6.26
#